data_e537f597e1acfd9b9481f27e3045500e
#
_entry.id   e537f597e1acfd9b9481f27e3045500e
#
_cell.length_a   1.000
_cell.length_b   1.000
_cell.length_c   1.000
_cell.angle_alpha   90.00
_cell.angle_beta   90.00
_cell.angle_gamma   90.00
#
_symmetry.space_group_name_H-M   'P 1'
#
loop_
_entity.id
_entity.type
_entity.pdbx_description
1 polymer ?
#
loop_
_entity_poly.entity_id
_entity_poly.type
_entity_poly.pdbx_seq_one_letter_code
_entity_poly.pdbx_strand_id
1 'polypeptide(L)' 'MNKRIRQLAEQAGFLNKDEESIEYFAELIVRECADYITEYYDSRDEAYYMKKHFGVEE' A
#
# COMPACT_ATOMS: atom_id res chain seq x y z
N MET A 1 -5.55 -9.23 -6.60
CA MET A 1 -5.29 -7.98 -5.86
C MET A 1 -5.00 -8.31 -4.41
N ASN A 2 -4.15 -7.53 -3.77
CA ASN A 2 -3.83 -7.63 -2.36
C ASN A 2 -5.09 -7.55 -1.50
N LYS A 3 -5.20 -8.43 -0.51
CA LYS A 3 -6.41 -8.55 0.29
C LYS A 3 -6.77 -7.25 1.02
N ARG A 4 -5.79 -6.62 1.65
CA ARG A 4 -6.05 -5.38 2.38
C ARG A 4 -6.40 -4.24 1.46
N ILE A 5 -5.66 -4.10 0.37
CA ILE A 5 -5.93 -3.06 -0.63
C ILE A 5 -7.30 -3.29 -1.25
N ARG A 6 -7.65 -4.56 -1.51
CA ARG A 6 -8.96 -4.87 -2.05
C ARG A 6 -10.09 -4.44 -1.11
N GLN A 7 -9.93 -4.72 0.18
CA GLN A 7 -10.94 -4.30 1.16
C GLN A 7 -11.12 -2.78 1.16
N LEU A 8 -10.03 -2.06 1.08
CA LEU A 8 -10.10 -0.60 1.05
C LEU A 8 -10.72 -0.11 -0.26
N ALA A 9 -10.40 -0.76 -1.37
CA ALA A 9 -11.00 -0.42 -2.66
C ALA A 9 -12.51 -0.65 -2.64
N GLU A 10 -12.97 -1.73 -2.00
CA GLU A 10 -14.38 -1.99 -1.82
C GLU A 10 -15.07 -0.88 -1.05
N GLN A 11 -14.45 -0.45 0.05
CA GLN A 11 -15.00 0.64 0.85
C GLN A 11 -15.08 1.94 0.08
N ALA A 12 -14.13 2.15 -0.83
CA ALA A 12 -14.08 3.36 -1.65
C ALA A 12 -14.97 3.27 -2.90
N GLY A 13 -15.56 2.12 -3.17
CA GLY A 13 -16.44 1.97 -4.32
C GLY A 13 -15.72 1.67 -5.62
N PHE A 14 -14.54 1.08 -5.57
CA PHE A 14 -13.72 0.81 -6.76
C PHE A 14 -13.83 -0.62 -7.29
N LEU A 15 -14.80 -1.39 -6.82
CA LEU A 15 -14.88 -2.81 -7.20
C LEU A 15 -15.01 -3.06 -8.70
N ASN A 16 -15.61 -2.14 -9.41
CA ASN A 16 -15.85 -2.30 -10.84
C ASN A 16 -14.80 -1.63 -11.70
N LYS A 17 -13.69 -1.23 -11.09
CA LYS A 17 -12.59 -0.60 -11.81
C LYS A 17 -11.52 -1.62 -12.13
N ASP A 18 -10.52 -1.19 -12.91
CA ASP A 18 -9.37 -2.01 -13.24
C ASP A 18 -8.57 -2.33 -11.97
N GLU A 19 -8.67 -3.58 -11.52
CA GLU A 19 -8.02 -4.00 -10.28
C GLU A 19 -6.50 -3.87 -10.35
N GLU A 20 -5.90 -4.16 -11.49
CA GLU A 20 -4.44 -4.06 -11.61
C GLU A 20 -3.96 -2.63 -11.47
N SER A 21 -4.66 -1.69 -12.10
CA SER A 21 -4.29 -0.28 -11.98
C SER A 21 -4.48 0.24 -10.57
N ILE A 22 -5.56 -0.17 -9.92
CA ILE A 22 -5.84 0.23 -8.54
C ILE A 22 -4.78 -0.33 -7.60
N GLU A 23 -4.44 -1.60 -7.77
CA GLU A 23 -3.43 -2.25 -6.95
C GLU A 23 -2.08 -1.58 -7.13
N TYR A 24 -1.69 -1.32 -8.37
CA TYR A 24 -0.42 -0.69 -8.64
C TYR A 24 -0.35 0.71 -8.03
N PHE A 25 -1.40 1.48 -8.20
CA PHE A 25 -1.47 2.82 -7.60
C PHE A 25 -1.35 2.76 -6.08
N ALA A 26 -2.10 1.85 -5.45
CA ALA A 26 -2.06 1.71 -4.00
C ALA A 26 -0.69 1.29 -3.51
N GLU A 27 -0.03 0.38 -4.23
CA GLU A 27 1.31 -0.05 -3.88
C GLU A 27 2.32 1.09 -3.96
N LEU A 28 2.19 1.94 -4.97
CA LEU A 28 3.06 3.11 -5.09
C LEU A 28 2.87 4.06 -3.92
N ILE A 29 1.63 4.27 -3.48
CA ILE A 29 1.36 5.11 -2.32
C ILE A 29 1.98 4.52 -1.06
N VAL A 30 1.80 3.22 -0.84
CA VAL A 30 2.36 2.55 0.34
C VAL A 30 3.89 2.65 0.34
N ARG A 31 4.52 2.42 -0.80
CA ARG A 31 5.97 2.51 -0.91
C ARG A 31 6.47 3.91 -0.61
N GLU A 32 5.78 4.92 -1.13
CA GLU A 32 6.18 6.29 -0.89
C GLU A 32 6.01 6.68 0.57
N CYS A 33 4.94 6.23 1.21
CA CYS A 33 4.75 6.44 2.64
C CYS A 33 5.86 5.76 3.45
N ALA A 34 6.23 4.54 3.08
CA ALA A 34 7.30 3.82 3.76
C ALA A 34 8.64 4.53 3.61
N ASP A 35 8.91 5.02 2.40
CA ASP A 35 10.14 5.76 2.15
C ASP A 35 10.18 7.05 2.95
N TYR A 36 9.05 7.73 3.06
CA TYR A 36 8.94 8.96 3.83
C TYR A 36 9.31 8.73 5.30
N ILE A 37 8.70 7.71 5.93
CA ILE A 37 8.97 7.49 7.35
C ILE A 37 10.37 6.94 7.58
N THR A 38 10.94 6.22 6.62
CA THR A 38 12.32 5.77 6.71
C THR A 38 13.28 6.94 6.61
N GLU A 39 13.02 7.84 5.68
CA GLU A 39 13.94 8.94 5.40
C GLU A 39 13.88 10.04 6.46
N TYR A 40 12.67 10.40 6.91
CA TYR A 40 12.50 11.54 7.80
C TYR A 40 12.43 11.17 9.27
N TYR A 41 12.07 9.94 9.58
CA TYR A 41 11.92 9.51 10.98
C TYR A 41 12.81 8.31 11.32
N ASP A 42 13.59 7.83 10.38
CA ASP A 42 14.46 6.67 10.55
C ASP A 42 13.70 5.46 11.12
N SER A 43 12.48 5.27 10.66
CA SER A 43 11.59 4.22 11.15
C SER A 43 11.53 3.06 10.16
N ARG A 44 12.68 2.40 9.95
CA ARG A 44 12.78 1.31 8.98
C ARG A 44 11.92 0.11 9.35
N ASP A 45 11.88 -0.22 10.64
CA ASP A 45 11.11 -1.37 11.09
C ASP A 45 9.61 -1.11 10.90
N GLU A 46 9.15 0.07 11.25
CA GLU A 46 7.76 0.45 11.06
C GLU A 46 7.40 0.46 9.58
N ALA A 47 8.29 0.96 8.73
CA ALA A 47 8.06 0.96 7.29
C ALA A 47 7.94 -0.47 6.76
N TYR A 48 8.81 -1.36 7.22
CA TYR A 48 8.77 -2.76 6.83
C TYR A 48 7.43 -3.40 7.21
N TYR A 49 6.99 -3.20 8.46
CA TYR A 49 5.75 -3.78 8.92
C TYR A 49 4.54 -3.17 8.24
N MET A 50 4.60 -1.89 7.91
CA MET A 50 3.53 -1.25 7.17
C MET A 50 3.39 -1.87 5.79
N LYS A 51 4.51 -2.04 5.07
CA LYS A 51 4.46 -2.66 3.75
C LYS A 51 3.97 -4.10 3.83
N LYS A 52 4.40 -4.82 4.87
CA LYS A 52 3.95 -6.18 5.07
C LYS A 52 2.45 -6.25 5.36
N HIS A 53 1.96 -5.30 6.14
CA HIS A 53 0.53 -5.21 6.44
C HIS A 53 -0.31 -5.08 5.17
N PHE A 54 0.15 -4.28 4.22
CA PHE A 54 -0.56 -4.09 2.95
C PHE A 54 -0.17 -5.12 1.89
N GLY A 55 0.78 -6.00 2.20
CA GLY A 55 1.23 -7.00 1.23
C GLY A 55 2.02 -6.40 0.09
N VAL A 56 2.66 -5.26 0.30
CA VAL A 56 3.48 -4.60 -0.70
C VAL A 56 4.94 -5.01 -0.50
N GLU A 57 5.54 -5.56 -1.53
CA GLU A 57 6.94 -5.95 -1.52
C GLU A 57 7.75 -5.08 -2.47
N GLU A 58 9.02 -4.96 -2.17
CA GLU A 58 9.93 -4.25 -3.05
C GLU A 58 10.45 -5.14 -4.16
#